data_bd5307c926256ece5883d70acf6e5627
#
_entry.id   bd5307c926256ece5883d70acf6e5627
#
_cell.length_a   1.000
_cell.length_b   1.000
_cell.length_c   1.000
_cell.angle_alpha   90.00
_cell.angle_beta   90.00
_cell.angle_gamma   90.00
#
_symmetry.space_group_name_H-M   'P 1'
#
loop_
_entity.id
_entity.type
_entity.pdbx_description
1 polymer ?
#
loop_
_entity_poly.entity_id
_entity_poly.type
_entity_poly.pdbx_seq_one_letter_code
_entity_poly.pdbx_strand_id
1 'polypeptide(L)'
;WNSWNCWARDVTQEQVLSSARAMVESGLVNHGWTYINIDDGWQGRRGGRYNAIQTNDKFPDMKELSEQVHAMGLKLGIYSSPWIGTYAAHIGSYSDNPDGENQWIKDGNHNENFRYEKPGGNYWQDRKEMYRHGAYSFVEADARQWADWQIDYLKYDWNPNDLYHVKEMHDAL
;
A
#
# COMPACT_ATOMS: atom_id res chain seq x y z
N TRP A 1 0.17 -5.04 -15.07
CA TRP A 1 0.28 -6.21 -14.19
C TRP A 1 0.06 -5.81 -12.73
N ASN A 2 -0.51 -6.71 -11.91
CA ASN A 2 -0.75 -6.49 -10.49
C ASN A 2 -0.35 -7.74 -9.69
N SER A 3 0.28 -7.56 -8.53
CA SER A 3 0.89 -8.64 -7.75
C SER A 3 -0.11 -9.57 -7.05
N TRP A 4 -1.37 -9.13 -6.85
CA TRP A 4 -2.31 -9.82 -5.96
C TRP A 4 -2.59 -11.28 -6.35
N ASN A 5 -2.83 -11.53 -7.63
CA ASN A 5 -3.16 -12.87 -8.10
C ASN A 5 -1.97 -13.84 -8.11
N CYS A 6 -0.74 -13.32 -8.01
CA CYS A 6 0.47 -14.15 -7.97
C CYS A 6 0.91 -14.46 -6.54
N TRP A 7 0.92 -13.46 -5.67
CA TRP A 7 1.54 -13.58 -4.34
C TRP A 7 0.67 -13.04 -3.20
N ALA A 8 -0.51 -12.52 -3.48
CA ALA A 8 -1.37 -11.88 -2.49
C ALA A 8 -0.54 -10.91 -1.59
N ARG A 9 -0.76 -10.95 -0.29
CA ARG A 9 -0.06 -10.10 0.67
C ARG A 9 1.41 -10.48 0.92
N ASP A 10 1.87 -11.61 0.42
CA ASP A 10 3.23 -12.10 0.64
C ASP A 10 4.21 -11.60 -0.43
N VAL A 11 3.76 -10.68 -1.31
CA VAL A 11 4.59 -10.03 -2.33
C VAL A 11 5.83 -9.36 -1.71
N THR A 12 6.98 -9.51 -2.39
CA THR A 12 8.26 -8.91 -2.00
C THR A 12 8.83 -8.02 -3.11
N GLN A 13 9.76 -7.15 -2.75
CA GLN A 13 10.50 -6.30 -3.70
C GLN A 13 11.16 -7.12 -4.80
N GLU A 14 11.79 -8.25 -4.46
CA GLU A 14 12.45 -9.12 -5.43
C GLU A 14 11.47 -9.73 -6.44
N GLN A 15 10.29 -10.16 -5.98
CA GLN A 15 9.24 -10.70 -6.84
C GLN A 15 8.69 -9.63 -7.80
N VAL A 16 8.55 -8.39 -7.34
CA VAL A 16 8.15 -7.25 -8.18
C VAL A 16 9.20 -7.00 -9.27
N LEU A 17 10.49 -6.93 -8.91
CA LEU A 17 11.59 -6.77 -9.86
C LEU A 17 11.69 -7.94 -10.85
N SER A 18 11.49 -9.16 -10.39
CA SER A 18 11.46 -10.35 -11.26
C SER A 18 10.32 -10.26 -12.28
N SER A 19 9.15 -9.79 -11.86
CA SER A 19 8.01 -9.60 -12.77
C SER A 19 8.24 -8.48 -13.77
N ALA A 20 8.87 -7.38 -13.34
CA ALA A 20 9.25 -6.28 -14.23
C ALA A 20 10.22 -6.76 -15.32
N ARG A 21 11.26 -7.51 -14.94
CA ARG A 21 12.20 -8.12 -15.90
C ARG A 21 11.49 -9.06 -16.86
N ALA A 22 10.65 -9.95 -16.37
CA ALA A 22 9.90 -10.88 -17.20
C ALA A 22 8.97 -10.17 -18.19
N MET A 23 8.36 -9.04 -17.80
CA MET A 23 7.52 -8.23 -18.70
C MET A 23 8.33 -7.64 -19.86
N VAL A 24 9.56 -7.19 -19.61
CA VAL A 24 10.45 -6.67 -20.66
C VAL A 24 10.95 -7.80 -21.54
N GLU A 25 11.48 -8.88 -20.96
CA GLU A 25 12.08 -10.03 -21.65
C GLU A 25 11.07 -10.77 -22.53
N SER A 26 9.81 -10.87 -22.10
CA SER A 26 8.75 -11.50 -22.88
C SER A 26 8.22 -10.60 -24.03
N GLY A 27 8.61 -9.33 -24.06
CA GLY A 27 8.15 -8.37 -25.06
C GLY A 27 6.75 -7.80 -24.80
N LEU A 28 6.11 -8.12 -23.65
CA LEU A 28 4.80 -7.58 -23.28
C LEU A 28 4.79 -6.05 -23.24
N VAL A 29 5.91 -5.44 -22.88
CA VAL A 29 6.09 -3.97 -22.89
C VAL A 29 5.77 -3.36 -24.28
N ASN A 30 6.05 -4.05 -25.38
CA ASN A 30 5.78 -3.61 -26.74
C ASN A 30 4.27 -3.66 -27.10
N HIS A 31 3.46 -4.25 -26.24
CA HIS A 31 2.01 -4.40 -26.40
C HIS A 31 1.21 -3.58 -25.36
N GLY A 32 1.86 -2.57 -24.74
CA GLY A 32 1.21 -1.64 -23.81
C GLY A 32 1.18 -2.09 -22.35
N TRP A 33 1.84 -3.20 -22.01
CA TRP A 33 2.02 -3.63 -20.61
C TRP A 33 3.20 -2.88 -20.00
N THR A 34 2.91 -1.69 -19.46
CA THR A 34 3.96 -0.77 -19.00
C THR A 34 3.92 -0.48 -17.51
N TYR A 35 2.90 -0.97 -16.79
CA TYR A 35 2.76 -0.77 -15.35
C TYR A 35 3.01 -2.07 -14.59
N ILE A 36 3.86 -1.99 -13.55
CA ILE A 36 4.02 -2.99 -12.50
C ILE A 36 3.37 -2.43 -11.24
N ASN A 37 2.30 -3.06 -10.77
CA ASN A 37 1.55 -2.58 -9.62
C ASN A 37 1.70 -3.52 -8.44
N ILE A 38 2.18 -2.98 -7.32
CA ILE A 38 2.21 -3.66 -6.02
C ILE A 38 0.83 -3.50 -5.40
N ASP A 39 0.17 -4.61 -5.14
CA ASP A 39 -1.10 -4.64 -4.41
C ASP A 39 -0.90 -4.54 -2.89
N ASP A 40 -1.92 -4.85 -2.11
CA ASP A 40 -1.88 -4.82 -0.65
C ASP A 40 -0.80 -5.76 -0.09
N GLY A 41 0.00 -5.28 0.88
CA GLY A 41 1.05 -6.08 1.50
C GLY A 41 2.43 -5.44 1.60
N TRP A 42 2.61 -4.21 1.11
CA TRP A 42 3.87 -3.47 1.19
C TRP A 42 3.97 -2.55 2.42
N GLN A 43 2.82 -2.22 3.02
CA GLN A 43 2.70 -1.20 4.05
C GLN A 43 3.33 -1.66 5.36
N GLY A 44 4.11 -0.76 5.95
CA GLY A 44 4.64 -0.82 7.29
C GLY A 44 3.94 0.16 8.23
N ARG A 45 4.67 0.74 9.19
CA ARG A 45 4.17 1.74 10.12
C ARG A 45 4.24 3.15 9.51
N ARG A 46 3.47 4.08 10.06
CA ARG A 46 3.64 5.50 9.76
C ARG A 46 4.93 6.02 10.34
N GLY A 47 5.54 6.98 9.64
CA GLY A 47 6.78 7.60 10.08
C GLY A 47 7.41 8.44 8.98
N GLY A 48 8.72 8.61 9.09
CA GLY A 48 9.49 9.40 8.14
C GLY A 48 9.18 10.90 8.22
N ARG A 49 9.58 11.63 7.19
CA ARG A 49 9.47 13.09 7.12
C ARG A 49 8.04 13.61 7.20
N TYR A 50 7.08 12.85 6.65
CA TYR A 50 5.70 13.29 6.49
C TYR A 50 4.73 12.59 7.46
N ASN A 51 5.22 11.71 8.32
CA ASN A 51 4.37 10.78 9.08
C ASN A 51 3.46 9.93 8.16
N ALA A 52 3.97 9.56 7.00
CA ALA A 52 3.31 8.75 5.99
C ALA A 52 3.51 7.26 6.22
N ILE A 53 2.71 6.42 5.52
CA ILE A 53 2.93 4.98 5.51
C ILE A 53 4.33 4.70 4.95
N GLN A 54 5.16 4.02 5.75
CA GLN A 54 6.45 3.51 5.32
C GLN A 54 6.32 2.07 4.84
N THR A 55 7.36 1.56 4.22
CA THR A 55 7.41 0.16 3.78
C THR A 55 7.65 -0.80 4.95
N ASN A 56 7.26 -2.06 4.78
CA ASN A 56 7.66 -3.15 5.67
C ASN A 56 8.95 -3.82 5.17
N ASP A 57 9.44 -4.82 5.92
CA ASP A 57 10.73 -5.48 5.63
C ASP A 57 10.80 -6.19 4.28
N LYS A 58 9.66 -6.50 3.66
CA LYS A 58 9.60 -7.09 2.32
C LYS A 58 9.94 -6.08 1.22
N PHE A 59 9.92 -4.79 1.55
CA PHE A 59 10.21 -3.67 0.65
C PHE A 59 11.21 -2.72 1.32
N PRO A 60 12.47 -3.10 1.43
CA PRO A 60 13.47 -2.34 2.20
C PRO A 60 13.75 -0.94 1.64
N ASP A 61 13.59 -0.73 0.34
CA ASP A 61 13.76 0.58 -0.30
C ASP A 61 12.81 0.75 -1.50
N MET A 62 11.67 1.41 -1.26
CA MET A 62 10.66 1.66 -2.30
C MET A 62 11.16 2.63 -3.37
N LYS A 63 12.01 3.58 -2.99
CA LYS A 63 12.57 4.53 -3.95
C LYS A 63 13.53 3.85 -4.91
N GLU A 64 14.44 3.04 -4.38
CA GLU A 64 15.35 2.24 -5.21
C GLU A 64 14.56 1.28 -6.13
N LEU A 65 13.52 0.64 -5.61
CA LEU A 65 12.64 -0.20 -6.41
C LEU A 65 12.02 0.57 -7.58
N SER A 66 11.49 1.76 -7.31
CA SER A 66 10.91 2.63 -8.34
C SER A 66 11.95 3.03 -9.40
N GLU A 67 13.14 3.43 -8.99
CA GLU A 67 14.23 3.78 -9.89
C GLU A 67 14.65 2.59 -10.78
N GLN A 68 14.70 1.38 -10.23
CA GLN A 68 15.01 0.16 -11.00
C GLN A 68 13.91 -0.18 -12.01
N VAL A 69 12.64 -0.04 -11.63
CA VAL A 69 11.49 -0.25 -12.52
C VAL A 69 11.50 0.79 -13.65
N HIS A 70 11.75 2.06 -13.33
CA HIS A 70 11.86 3.13 -14.33
C HIS A 70 13.03 2.91 -15.30
N ALA A 71 14.17 2.41 -14.81
CA ALA A 71 15.32 2.08 -15.65
C ALA A 71 15.01 0.98 -16.70
N MET A 72 13.98 0.16 -16.46
CA MET A 72 13.48 -0.83 -17.42
C MET A 72 12.47 -0.24 -18.42
N GLY A 73 12.14 1.05 -18.34
CA GLY A 73 11.12 1.71 -19.15
C GLY A 73 9.68 1.43 -18.69
N LEU A 74 9.51 0.92 -17.48
CA LEU A 74 8.22 0.62 -16.88
C LEU A 74 7.82 1.69 -15.86
N LYS A 75 6.61 1.61 -15.36
CA LYS A 75 6.03 2.47 -14.32
C LYS A 75 5.66 1.64 -13.11
N LEU A 76 5.83 2.21 -11.91
CA LEU A 76 5.52 1.55 -10.64
C LEU A 76 4.21 2.10 -10.05
N GLY A 77 3.29 1.20 -9.72
CA GLY A 77 2.09 1.51 -8.98
C GLY A 77 2.08 0.86 -7.60
N ILE A 78 1.32 1.43 -6.68
CA ILE A 78 1.09 0.90 -5.34
C ILE A 78 -0.38 0.85 -4.98
N TYR A 79 -0.69 0.29 -3.83
CA TYR A 79 -2.03 0.11 -3.28
C TYR A 79 -2.20 0.90 -1.98
N SER A 80 -3.38 1.47 -1.77
CA SER A 80 -3.84 2.00 -0.48
C SER A 80 -5.36 1.95 -0.36
N SER A 81 -5.90 2.39 0.77
CA SER A 81 -7.33 2.54 1.01
C SER A 81 -7.61 3.76 1.89
N PRO A 82 -8.82 4.38 1.82
CA PRO A 82 -9.22 5.47 2.72
C PRO A 82 -9.70 4.98 4.09
N TRP A 83 -9.54 3.71 4.39
CA TRP A 83 -9.87 3.15 5.69
C TRP A 83 -8.69 3.22 6.66
N ILE A 84 -8.96 2.90 7.94
CA ILE A 84 -7.89 2.74 8.94
C ILE A 84 -7.02 1.51 8.65
N GLY A 85 -7.58 0.53 7.96
CA GLY A 85 -6.87 -0.67 7.49
C GLY A 85 -7.18 -0.99 6.05
N THR A 86 -6.54 -2.03 5.53
CA THR A 86 -6.73 -2.54 4.17
C THR A 86 -7.37 -3.93 4.20
N TYR A 87 -7.76 -4.45 3.03
CA TYR A 87 -8.33 -5.80 2.94
C TYR A 87 -7.39 -6.90 3.41
N ALA A 88 -6.08 -6.73 3.27
CA ALA A 88 -5.08 -7.68 3.78
C ALA A 88 -4.61 -7.38 5.22
N ALA A 89 -5.29 -6.47 5.92
CA ALA A 89 -5.01 -6.09 7.30
C ALA A 89 -3.68 -5.33 7.48
N HIS A 90 -3.35 -4.46 6.53
CA HIS A 90 -2.30 -3.45 6.66
C HIS A 90 -2.92 -2.09 7.01
N ILE A 91 -2.11 -1.08 7.26
CA ILE A 91 -2.62 0.27 7.53
C ILE A 91 -3.09 0.93 6.23
N GLY A 92 -4.16 1.73 6.34
CA GLY A 92 -4.67 2.59 5.28
C GLY A 92 -4.35 4.06 5.53
N SER A 93 -4.91 4.94 4.67
CA SER A 93 -4.63 6.37 4.71
C SER A 93 -5.37 7.15 5.82
N TYR A 94 -6.16 6.47 6.65
CA TYR A 94 -6.85 7.09 7.78
C TYR A 94 -6.46 6.44 9.12
N SER A 95 -6.66 7.17 10.22
CA SER A 95 -6.46 6.68 11.58
C SER A 95 -7.51 7.26 12.54
N ASP A 96 -7.76 6.57 13.65
CA ASP A 96 -8.55 7.10 14.77
C ASP A 96 -7.73 8.02 15.67
N ASN A 97 -6.43 8.06 15.52
CA ASN A 97 -5.50 8.82 16.35
C ASN A 97 -4.82 9.94 15.55
N PRO A 98 -4.60 11.11 16.16
CA PRO A 98 -3.95 12.24 15.49
C PRO A 98 -2.47 12.01 15.16
N ASP A 99 -1.83 11.04 15.81
CA ASP A 99 -0.46 10.61 15.52
C ASP A 99 -0.38 9.62 14.35
N GLY A 100 -1.53 9.16 13.83
CA GLY A 100 -1.62 8.18 12.75
C GLY A 100 -1.41 6.74 13.20
N GLU A 101 -1.19 6.48 14.47
CA GLU A 101 -1.08 5.12 14.98
C GLU A 101 -2.46 4.50 15.19
N ASN A 102 -2.61 3.27 14.78
CA ASN A 102 -3.82 2.50 15.02
C ASN A 102 -3.71 1.69 16.31
N GLN A 103 -4.82 1.52 17.04
CA GLN A 103 -4.84 0.82 18.32
C GLN A 103 -4.36 -0.62 18.20
N TRP A 104 -4.74 -1.32 17.14
CA TRP A 104 -4.32 -2.69 16.89
C TRP A 104 -2.79 -2.82 16.69
N ILE A 105 -2.11 -1.76 16.24
CA ILE A 105 -0.66 -1.68 16.23
C ILE A 105 -0.13 -1.53 17.66
N LYS A 106 -0.73 -0.66 18.48
CA LYS A 106 -0.34 -0.41 19.87
C LYS A 106 -0.49 -1.65 20.75
N ASP A 107 -1.48 -2.51 20.47
CA ASP A 107 -1.73 -3.76 21.17
C ASP A 107 -0.69 -4.87 20.90
N GLY A 108 0.40 -4.55 20.21
CA GLY A 108 1.51 -5.48 19.99
C GLY A 108 1.34 -6.39 18.78
N ASN A 109 0.32 -6.17 17.95
CA ASN A 109 0.12 -6.88 16.68
C ASN A 109 1.03 -6.32 15.58
N HIS A 110 2.29 -6.13 15.93
CA HIS A 110 3.32 -5.56 15.06
C HIS A 110 4.21 -6.59 14.46
N ASN A 111 3.76 -7.76 14.21
CA ASN A 111 4.70 -8.54 13.44
C ASN A 111 4.84 -7.85 12.06
N GLU A 112 5.99 -7.90 11.53
CA GLU A 112 6.44 -7.35 10.27
C GLU A 112 5.55 -7.77 9.10
N ASN A 113 4.73 -8.77 9.29
CA ASN A 113 3.75 -9.31 8.34
C ASN A 113 2.33 -8.74 8.53
N PHE A 114 2.13 -7.79 9.41
CA PHE A 114 0.86 -7.11 9.65
C PHE A 114 -0.37 -8.00 9.52
N ARG A 115 -0.39 -9.10 10.20
CA ARG A 115 -1.61 -9.86 10.41
C ARG A 115 -2.28 -9.30 11.66
N TYR A 116 -3.44 -8.71 11.50
CA TYR A 116 -4.34 -8.54 12.63
C TYR A 116 -4.80 -9.93 13.09
N GLU A 117 -4.07 -10.50 14.02
CA GLU A 117 -4.45 -11.71 14.73
C GLU A 117 -4.63 -11.34 16.20
N LYS A 118 -5.85 -11.05 16.58
CA LYS A 118 -6.21 -10.93 17.99
C LYS A 118 -6.35 -12.34 18.55
N PRO A 119 -5.50 -12.78 19.49
CA PRO A 119 -5.65 -14.09 20.11
C PRO A 119 -7.05 -14.22 20.72
N GLY A 120 -7.82 -15.21 20.28
CA GLY A 120 -9.19 -15.44 20.74
C GLY A 120 -10.26 -14.48 20.18
N GLY A 121 -9.91 -13.61 19.24
CA GLY A 121 -10.84 -12.70 18.57
C GLY A 121 -11.61 -13.36 17.43
N ASN A 122 -12.77 -12.77 17.10
CA ASN A 122 -13.52 -13.16 15.93
C ASN A 122 -12.95 -12.41 14.71
N TYR A 123 -12.16 -13.10 13.90
CA TYR A 123 -11.49 -12.57 12.71
C TYR A 123 -12.38 -11.68 11.83
N TRP A 124 -13.66 -12.02 11.64
CA TRP A 124 -14.58 -11.22 10.83
C TRP A 124 -15.09 -9.96 11.52
N GLN A 125 -15.28 -9.98 12.82
CA GLN A 125 -15.67 -8.79 13.59
C GLN A 125 -14.51 -7.81 13.70
N ASP A 126 -13.32 -8.32 13.97
CA ASP A 126 -12.11 -7.50 14.10
C ASP A 126 -11.75 -6.85 12.76
N ARG A 127 -11.94 -7.53 11.62
CA ARG A 127 -11.74 -6.94 10.28
C ARG A 127 -12.73 -5.82 9.97
N LYS A 128 -13.97 -5.90 10.43
CA LYS A 128 -14.95 -4.83 10.22
C LYS A 128 -14.53 -3.51 10.86
N GLU A 129 -13.81 -3.55 11.96
CA GLU A 129 -13.27 -2.36 12.61
C GLU A 129 -12.20 -1.65 11.76
N MET A 130 -11.53 -2.38 10.87
CA MET A 130 -10.51 -1.85 9.97
C MET A 130 -11.10 -1.26 8.68
N TYR A 131 -12.31 -1.68 8.29
CA TYR A 131 -12.98 -1.31 7.05
C TYR A 131 -13.91 -0.11 7.24
N ARG A 132 -13.36 0.95 7.81
CA ARG A 132 -14.05 2.23 8.04
C ARG A 132 -13.06 3.38 7.97
N HIS A 133 -13.57 4.55 7.69
CA HIS A 133 -12.79 5.78 7.77
C HIS A 133 -12.51 6.12 9.22
N GLY A 134 -11.28 6.53 9.51
CA GLY A 134 -10.88 7.06 10.81
C GLY A 134 -11.21 8.54 10.94
N ALA A 135 -10.97 9.10 12.13
CA ALA A 135 -11.22 10.52 12.41
C ALA A 135 -10.18 11.46 11.77
N TYR A 136 -9.00 10.93 11.44
CA TYR A 136 -7.87 11.71 10.93
C TYR A 136 -7.41 11.16 9.57
N SER A 137 -7.33 12.06 8.58
CA SER A 137 -6.81 11.80 7.25
C SER A 137 -5.29 12.00 7.21
N PHE A 138 -4.60 11.07 6.58
CA PHE A 138 -3.17 11.15 6.26
C PHE A 138 -2.93 11.12 4.75
N VAL A 139 -3.97 11.29 3.96
CA VAL A 139 -3.95 11.23 2.50
C VAL A 139 -2.86 12.13 1.90
N GLU A 140 -2.79 13.40 2.35
CA GLU A 140 -1.77 14.33 1.87
C GLU A 140 -0.34 13.91 2.25
N ALA A 141 -0.16 13.40 3.47
CA ALA A 141 1.13 12.89 3.93
C ALA A 141 1.58 11.68 3.11
N ASP A 142 0.67 10.76 2.85
CA ASP A 142 0.92 9.56 2.06
C ASP A 142 1.25 9.93 0.59
N ALA A 143 0.46 10.81 -0.03
CA ALA A 143 0.70 11.28 -1.40
C ALA A 143 2.09 11.93 -1.56
N ARG A 144 2.51 12.78 -0.61
CA ARG A 144 3.85 13.38 -0.60
C ARG A 144 4.96 12.33 -0.52
N GLN A 145 4.79 11.31 0.30
CA GLN A 145 5.77 10.22 0.42
C GLN A 145 5.84 9.42 -0.89
N TRP A 146 4.72 9.13 -1.51
CA TRP A 146 4.69 8.42 -2.80
C TRP A 146 5.30 9.24 -3.93
N ALA A 147 5.13 10.56 -3.91
CA ALA A 147 5.82 11.46 -4.84
C ALA A 147 7.34 11.41 -4.65
N ASP A 148 7.84 11.42 -3.40
CA ASP A 148 9.27 11.27 -3.11
C ASP A 148 9.84 9.92 -3.57
N TRP A 149 9.02 8.86 -3.59
CA TRP A 149 9.37 7.55 -4.14
C TRP A 149 9.16 7.45 -5.65
N GLN A 150 8.63 8.50 -6.29
CA GLN A 150 8.34 8.54 -7.74
C GLN A 150 7.33 7.47 -8.18
N ILE A 151 6.29 7.26 -7.39
CA ILE A 151 5.20 6.34 -7.72
C ILE A 151 4.34 6.95 -8.85
N ASP A 152 4.00 6.14 -9.86
CA ASP A 152 3.26 6.58 -11.06
C ASP A 152 1.76 6.30 -11.00
N TYR A 153 1.32 5.38 -10.14
CA TYR A 153 -0.06 4.93 -10.11
C TYR A 153 -0.47 4.47 -8.71
N LEU A 154 -1.69 4.80 -8.31
CA LEU A 154 -2.32 4.35 -7.08
C LEU A 154 -3.56 3.52 -7.38
N LYS A 155 -3.62 2.28 -6.90
CA LYS A 155 -4.86 1.55 -6.70
C LYS A 155 -5.43 1.93 -5.33
N TYR A 156 -6.50 2.73 -5.33
CA TYR A 156 -7.18 3.17 -4.11
C TYR A 156 -8.47 2.36 -3.93
N ASP A 157 -8.51 1.47 -2.94
CA ASP A 157 -9.44 0.34 -2.89
C ASP A 157 -10.28 0.32 -1.61
N TRP A 158 -11.58 0.42 -1.75
CA TRP A 158 -12.58 0.26 -0.68
C TRP A 158 -13.97 0.03 -1.27
N ASN A 159 -14.94 -0.37 -0.44
CA ASN A 159 -16.32 -0.58 -0.87
C ASN A 159 -17.30 -0.32 0.31
N PRO A 160 -18.36 0.49 0.12
CA PRO A 160 -18.71 1.21 -1.11
C PRO A 160 -17.79 2.43 -1.34
N ASN A 161 -17.47 2.70 -2.61
CA ASN A 161 -16.75 3.90 -2.97
C ASN A 161 -17.64 5.14 -2.78
N ASP A 162 -17.05 6.25 -2.39
CA ASP A 162 -17.71 7.53 -2.25
C ASP A 162 -16.90 8.66 -2.87
N LEU A 163 -17.60 9.72 -3.28
CA LEU A 163 -17.01 10.83 -4.01
C LEU A 163 -16.03 11.66 -3.14
N TYR A 164 -16.29 11.76 -1.83
CA TYR A 164 -15.47 12.55 -0.92
C TYR A 164 -14.02 12.01 -0.87
N HIS A 165 -13.85 10.74 -0.56
CA HIS A 165 -12.53 10.13 -0.43
C HIS A 165 -11.82 9.95 -1.77
N VAL A 166 -12.57 9.74 -2.87
CA VAL A 166 -11.98 9.79 -4.23
C VAL A 166 -11.40 11.17 -4.51
N LYS A 167 -12.19 12.23 -4.23
CA LYS A 167 -11.76 13.60 -4.51
C LYS A 167 -10.60 14.03 -3.62
N GLU A 168 -10.63 13.70 -2.34
CA GLU A 168 -9.55 14.02 -1.41
C GLU A 168 -8.21 13.43 -1.87
N MET A 169 -8.19 12.15 -2.24
CA MET A 169 -6.98 11.52 -2.76
C MET A 169 -6.56 12.12 -4.12
N HIS A 170 -7.52 12.37 -5.02
CA HIS A 170 -7.24 13.00 -6.30
C HIS A 170 -6.59 14.38 -6.16
N ASP A 171 -7.10 15.18 -5.22
CA ASP A 171 -6.58 16.54 -4.98
C ASP A 171 -5.19 16.52 -4.31
N ALA A 172 -4.83 15.43 -3.61
CA ALA A 172 -3.55 15.26 -2.96
C ALA A 172 -2.43 14.76 -3.90
N LEU A 173 -2.80 14.00 -4.96
CA LEU A 173 -1.89 13.47 -5.98
C LEU A 173 -1.59 14.51 -7.06
#